data_b0c019c4dc97e9b108c922c229bb48f8
#
_entry.id   b0c019c4dc97e9b108c922c229bb48f8
#
_cell.length_a   1.000
_cell.length_b   1.000
_cell.length_c   1.000
_cell.angle_alpha   90.00
_cell.angle_beta   90.00
_cell.angle_gamma   90.00
#
_symmetry.space_group_name_H-M   'P 1'
#
loop_
_entity.id
_entity.type
_entity.pdbx_description
1 polymer ?
#
loop_
_entity_poly.entity_id
_entity_poly.type
_entity_poly.pdbx_seq_one_letter_code
_entity_poly.pdbx_strand_id
1 'polypeptide(L)'
;MAFAGKVVKLVAMGVLASLAVPALAAECGTDKLGTSRTIKLPRDGALYGAHQHAALPLEKGEVVLTFDDGPEPSGTPAVLAALADQCAKATFFMIGDKLARSPELARRVAAEGHSTGLHSNTHPHLSQLGAQQQLDDLRKNQVAYQAAFGVSAPAYRFPYLEETPTMLAALKAAKVTVMSIDLGINDWLPNDTTEVLMVRLAENLTKTGRGIILMHDANGPTVKALPALLRLLKDKGYKVVHLEWEK
;
A
#
# COMPACT_ATOMS: atom_id res chain seq x y z
N MET A 1 21.14 77.89 -13.49
CA MET A 1 20.20 76.98 -12.89
C MET A 1 20.25 75.67 -13.75
N ALA A 2 20.86 74.63 -13.24
CA ALA A 2 21.07 73.39 -13.95
C ALA A 2 20.17 72.32 -13.30
N PHE A 3 19.24 71.76 -14.06
CA PHE A 3 18.38 70.64 -13.65
C PHE A 3 19.09 69.30 -13.91
N ALA A 4 19.42 68.56 -12.86
CA ALA A 4 19.95 67.22 -12.95
C ALA A 4 18.80 66.20 -13.00
N GLY A 5 18.64 65.58 -14.16
CA GLY A 5 17.67 64.45 -14.34
C GLY A 5 18.24 63.18 -13.75
N LYS A 6 17.52 62.57 -12.79
CA LYS A 6 17.79 61.20 -12.27
C LYS A 6 17.26 60.17 -13.23
N VAL A 7 18.14 59.34 -13.79
CA VAL A 7 17.80 58.16 -14.56
C VAL A 7 17.53 57.00 -13.61
N VAL A 8 16.27 56.51 -13.53
CA VAL A 8 15.91 55.32 -12.79
C VAL A 8 16.12 54.13 -13.72
N LYS A 9 17.08 53.24 -13.38
CA LYS A 9 17.24 51.95 -14.08
C LYS A 9 16.25 50.95 -13.49
N LEU A 10 15.26 50.57 -14.31
CA LEU A 10 14.40 49.42 -14.03
C LEU A 10 15.20 48.12 -14.23
N VAL A 11 15.42 47.37 -13.15
CA VAL A 11 15.95 46.00 -13.24
C VAL A 11 14.74 45.07 -13.41
N ALA A 12 14.60 44.53 -14.60
CA ALA A 12 13.60 43.47 -14.86
C ALA A 12 14.13 42.16 -14.29
N MET A 13 13.50 41.69 -13.18
CA MET A 13 13.76 40.39 -12.58
C MET A 13 12.95 39.35 -13.38
N GLY A 14 13.62 38.61 -14.28
CA GLY A 14 13.07 37.51 -15.01
C GLY A 14 12.77 36.32 -14.08
N VAL A 15 11.50 36.00 -13.88
CA VAL A 15 11.07 34.78 -13.22
C VAL A 15 11.23 33.63 -14.21
N LEU A 16 12.27 32.82 -14.05
CA LEU A 16 12.37 31.52 -14.73
C LEU A 16 11.31 30.57 -14.15
N ALA A 17 10.19 30.44 -14.85
CA ALA A 17 9.23 29.39 -14.60
C ALA A 17 9.85 28.05 -15.02
N SER A 18 10.25 27.25 -14.04
CA SER A 18 10.67 25.87 -14.25
C SER A 18 9.44 25.07 -14.69
N LEU A 19 9.36 24.77 -15.99
CA LEU A 19 8.39 23.83 -16.54
C LEU A 19 8.77 22.42 -16.06
N ALA A 20 8.09 21.92 -15.03
CA ALA A 20 8.14 20.52 -14.68
C ALA A 20 7.56 19.72 -15.84
N VAL A 21 8.42 19.05 -16.61
CA VAL A 21 7.99 18.08 -17.63
C VAL A 21 7.34 16.93 -16.86
N PRO A 22 6.07 16.59 -17.12
CA PRO A 22 5.49 15.40 -16.52
C PRO A 22 6.32 14.21 -17.00
N ALA A 23 6.83 13.40 -16.05
CA ALA A 23 7.44 12.13 -16.38
C ALA A 23 6.41 11.32 -17.15
N LEU A 24 6.66 11.08 -18.44
CA LEU A 24 5.87 10.16 -19.25
C LEU A 24 5.85 8.83 -18.47
N ALA A 25 4.66 8.40 -18.03
CA ALA A 25 4.47 7.04 -17.55
C ALA A 25 4.99 6.12 -18.67
N ALA A 26 6.00 5.31 -18.38
CA ALA A 26 6.51 4.34 -19.34
C ALA A 26 5.33 3.48 -19.79
N GLU A 27 5.07 3.42 -21.11
CA GLU A 27 4.01 2.57 -21.64
C GLU A 27 4.33 1.12 -21.21
N CYS A 28 3.39 0.52 -20.49
CA CYS A 28 3.53 -0.85 -20.03
C CYS A 28 3.43 -1.80 -21.21
N GLY A 29 4.55 -2.31 -21.67
CA GLY A 29 4.59 -3.29 -22.77
C GLY A 29 3.86 -4.59 -22.40
N THR A 30 3.48 -5.35 -23.40
CA THR A 30 2.80 -6.66 -23.24
C THR A 30 3.65 -7.71 -22.52
N ASP A 31 4.94 -7.43 -22.36
CA ASP A 31 5.91 -8.24 -21.62
C ASP A 31 5.86 -8.02 -20.11
N LYS A 32 5.11 -7.04 -19.61
CA LYS A 32 4.93 -6.74 -18.19
C LYS A 32 3.67 -7.41 -17.62
N LEU A 33 3.66 -7.63 -16.28
CA LEU A 33 2.50 -8.18 -15.58
C LEU A 33 1.30 -7.23 -15.66
N GLY A 34 1.54 -5.94 -15.43
CA GLY A 34 0.53 -4.89 -15.50
C GLY A 34 -0.51 -4.95 -14.39
N THR A 35 -1.38 -3.95 -14.38
CA THR A 35 -2.62 -3.93 -13.60
C THR A 35 -3.79 -4.06 -14.57
N SER A 36 -4.55 -5.15 -14.49
CA SER A 36 -5.58 -5.51 -15.49
C SER A 36 -6.84 -4.67 -15.35
N ARG A 37 -7.24 -4.38 -14.12
CA ARG A 37 -8.41 -3.55 -13.78
C ARG A 37 -8.34 -3.03 -12.35
N THR A 38 -9.23 -2.11 -12.03
CA THR A 38 -9.43 -1.58 -10.67
C THR A 38 -10.81 -1.95 -10.16
N ILE A 39 -10.88 -2.41 -8.90
CA ILE A 39 -12.13 -2.54 -8.16
C ILE A 39 -12.26 -1.33 -7.23
N LYS A 40 -13.38 -0.59 -7.36
CA LYS A 40 -13.72 0.48 -6.43
C LYS A 40 -14.61 -0.07 -5.33
N LEU A 41 -14.14 0.03 -4.09
CA LEU A 41 -14.85 -0.43 -2.90
C LEU A 41 -15.56 0.75 -2.23
N PRO A 42 -16.77 0.55 -1.71
CA PRO A 42 -17.46 1.58 -0.96
C PRO A 42 -16.77 1.82 0.39
N ARG A 43 -16.90 3.04 0.91
CA ARG A 43 -16.48 3.38 2.27
C ARG A 43 -17.65 3.20 3.23
N ASP A 44 -17.99 1.99 3.55
CA ASP A 44 -19.15 1.61 4.37
C ASP A 44 -18.81 0.74 5.58
N GLY A 45 -17.49 0.46 5.78
CA GLY A 45 -17.00 -0.41 6.83
C GLY A 45 -17.27 -1.89 6.57
N ALA A 46 -17.30 -2.31 5.31
CA ALA A 46 -17.38 -3.72 4.91
C ALA A 46 -16.09 -4.49 5.27
N LEU A 47 -16.21 -5.81 5.27
CA LEU A 47 -15.16 -6.75 5.66
C LEU A 47 -14.88 -7.68 4.48
N TYR A 48 -13.62 -7.76 4.03
CA TYR A 48 -13.20 -8.59 2.89
C TYR A 48 -11.98 -9.45 3.21
N GLY A 49 -11.83 -10.53 2.45
CA GLY A 49 -10.73 -11.50 2.51
C GLY A 49 -11.21 -12.85 3.02
N ALA A 50 -11.19 -13.87 2.15
CA ALA A 50 -11.85 -15.17 2.37
C ALA A 50 -11.25 -15.98 3.53
N HIS A 51 -10.10 -15.57 4.06
CA HIS A 51 -9.55 -16.17 5.27
C HIS A 51 -10.48 -15.97 6.49
N GLN A 52 -11.17 -14.82 6.58
CA GLN A 52 -12.02 -14.45 7.72
C GLN A 52 -13.40 -13.93 7.33
N HIS A 53 -13.58 -13.40 6.10
CA HIS A 53 -14.75 -12.66 5.67
C HIS A 53 -15.21 -13.05 4.26
N ALA A 54 -16.08 -12.22 3.67
CA ALA A 54 -16.48 -12.38 2.29
C ALA A 54 -15.30 -12.19 1.32
N ALA A 55 -15.21 -13.03 0.30
CA ALA A 55 -14.23 -12.85 -0.76
C ALA A 55 -14.51 -11.55 -1.54
N LEU A 56 -13.45 -10.91 -2.05
CA LEU A 56 -13.59 -9.87 -3.08
C LEU A 56 -14.19 -10.46 -4.35
N PRO A 57 -14.88 -9.66 -5.18
CA PRO A 57 -15.44 -10.09 -6.47
C PRO A 57 -14.34 -10.23 -7.54
N LEU A 58 -13.38 -11.10 -7.25
CA LEU A 58 -12.29 -11.47 -8.15
C LEU A 58 -12.71 -12.62 -9.06
N GLU A 59 -12.29 -12.56 -10.31
CA GLU A 59 -12.39 -13.68 -11.24
C GLU A 59 -11.29 -14.71 -10.98
N LYS A 60 -11.46 -15.92 -11.52
CA LYS A 60 -10.40 -16.93 -11.49
C LYS A 60 -9.15 -16.41 -12.21
N GLY A 61 -8.00 -16.54 -11.58
CA GLY A 61 -6.74 -16.01 -12.08
C GLY A 61 -6.47 -14.54 -11.73
N GLU A 62 -7.34 -13.89 -10.95
CA GLU A 62 -7.11 -12.52 -10.47
C GLU A 62 -6.51 -12.49 -9.05
N VAL A 63 -5.55 -11.61 -8.85
CA VAL A 63 -4.88 -11.41 -7.56
C VAL A 63 -4.80 -9.94 -7.20
N VAL A 64 -4.88 -9.66 -5.90
CA VAL A 64 -4.60 -8.34 -5.32
C VAL A 64 -3.29 -8.43 -4.55
N LEU A 65 -2.33 -7.58 -4.88
CA LEU A 65 -1.05 -7.50 -4.17
C LEU A 65 -1.21 -6.59 -2.96
N THR A 66 -0.84 -7.08 -1.78
CA THR A 66 -0.87 -6.27 -0.56
C THR A 66 0.43 -6.41 0.23
N PHE A 67 0.86 -5.29 0.84
CA PHE A 67 2.07 -5.21 1.65
C PHE A 67 1.76 -4.58 2.99
N ASP A 68 2.20 -5.22 4.06
CA ASP A 68 2.02 -4.77 5.43
C ASP A 68 3.35 -4.27 6.02
N ASP A 69 3.26 -3.59 7.16
CA ASP A 69 4.35 -3.14 8.02
C ASP A 69 5.15 -1.92 7.55
N GLY A 70 4.94 -1.41 6.34
CA GLY A 70 5.60 -0.18 5.87
C GLY A 70 5.09 1.12 6.53
N PRO A 71 5.58 2.27 6.08
CA PRO A 71 6.71 2.43 5.16
C PRO A 71 8.07 2.16 5.82
N GLU A 72 8.92 1.38 5.19
CA GLU A 72 10.24 1.02 5.71
C GLU A 72 11.35 1.46 4.73
N PRO A 73 12.24 2.38 5.12
CA PRO A 73 13.28 2.90 4.22
C PRO A 73 14.20 1.83 3.63
N SER A 74 14.41 0.72 4.34
CA SER A 74 15.25 -0.39 3.87
C SER A 74 14.56 -1.35 2.89
N GLY A 75 13.22 -1.28 2.74
CA GLY A 75 12.44 -2.23 1.94
C GLY A 75 11.50 -1.57 0.94
N THR A 76 10.62 -0.68 1.40
CA THR A 76 9.56 -0.08 0.58
C THR A 76 10.07 0.51 -0.75
N PRO A 77 11.23 1.22 -0.84
CA PRO A 77 11.72 1.73 -2.12
C PRO A 77 12.00 0.65 -3.15
N ALA A 78 12.53 -0.49 -2.73
CA ALA A 78 12.83 -1.61 -3.63
C ALA A 78 11.55 -2.33 -4.08
N VAL A 79 10.53 -2.44 -3.19
CA VAL A 79 9.20 -2.94 -3.53
C VAL A 79 8.55 -2.05 -4.59
N LEU A 80 8.58 -0.72 -4.41
CA LEU A 80 8.06 0.24 -5.40
C LEU A 80 8.77 0.11 -6.75
N ALA A 81 10.09 -0.03 -6.76
CA ALA A 81 10.85 -0.21 -7.99
C ALA A 81 10.46 -1.50 -8.73
N ALA A 82 10.27 -2.62 -8.01
CA ALA A 82 9.84 -3.88 -8.60
C ALA A 82 8.41 -3.80 -9.16
N LEU A 83 7.49 -3.14 -8.46
CA LEU A 83 6.13 -2.91 -8.93
C LEU A 83 6.10 -1.99 -10.15
N ALA A 84 6.89 -0.93 -10.16
CA ALA A 84 7.02 -0.01 -11.30
C ALA A 84 7.58 -0.72 -12.53
N ASP A 85 8.64 -1.55 -12.38
CA ASP A 85 9.18 -2.37 -13.49
C ASP A 85 8.10 -3.25 -14.13
N GLN A 86 7.19 -3.80 -13.34
CA GLN A 86 6.12 -4.66 -13.83
C GLN A 86 4.79 -3.92 -14.08
N CYS A 87 4.75 -2.59 -13.94
CA CYS A 87 3.54 -1.76 -14.08
C CYS A 87 2.38 -2.26 -13.19
N ALA A 88 2.68 -2.88 -12.08
CA ALA A 88 1.69 -3.43 -11.16
C ALA A 88 1.37 -2.45 -10.05
N LYS A 89 0.10 -2.37 -9.66
CA LYS A 89 -0.36 -1.58 -8.51
C LYS A 89 -0.68 -2.51 -7.34
N ALA A 90 -0.51 -1.99 -6.13
CA ALA A 90 -0.71 -2.72 -4.90
C ALA A 90 -1.42 -1.86 -3.84
N THR A 91 -1.76 -2.48 -2.69
CA THR A 91 -2.25 -1.79 -1.51
C THR A 91 -1.25 -1.97 -0.37
N PHE A 92 -0.93 -0.88 0.34
CA PHE A 92 0.01 -0.88 1.46
C PHE A 92 -0.71 -0.57 2.76
N PHE A 93 -0.63 -1.46 3.75
CA PHE A 93 -1.17 -1.24 5.09
C PHE A 93 -0.04 -0.80 6.02
N MET A 94 -0.10 0.45 6.48
CA MET A 94 1.02 1.15 7.09
C MET A 94 0.89 1.29 8.59
N ILE A 95 1.99 1.06 9.31
CA ILE A 95 2.11 1.26 10.76
C ILE A 95 2.23 2.76 11.06
N GLY A 96 1.46 3.25 12.03
CA GLY A 96 1.39 4.67 12.37
C GLY A 96 2.72 5.29 12.78
N ASP A 97 3.48 4.61 13.63
CA ASP A 97 4.82 5.08 14.04
C ASP A 97 5.78 5.16 12.85
N LYS A 98 5.66 4.30 11.86
CA LYS A 98 6.46 4.36 10.63
C LYS A 98 5.99 5.46 9.69
N LEU A 99 4.67 5.68 9.59
CA LEU A 99 4.11 6.85 8.91
C LEU A 99 4.67 8.16 9.47
N ALA A 100 4.72 8.28 10.81
CA ALA A 100 5.24 9.48 11.47
C ALA A 100 6.74 9.68 11.22
N ARG A 101 7.52 8.60 11.14
CA ARG A 101 8.97 8.66 10.90
C ARG A 101 9.34 8.85 9.42
N SER A 102 8.52 8.36 8.50
CA SER A 102 8.84 8.35 7.06
C SER A 102 7.65 8.83 6.20
N PRO A 103 7.07 10.03 6.48
CA PRO A 103 5.87 10.50 5.79
C PRO A 103 6.12 10.76 4.30
N GLU A 104 7.34 11.14 3.91
CA GLU A 104 7.68 11.34 2.48
C GLU A 104 7.65 10.01 1.71
N LEU A 105 8.13 8.93 2.32
CA LEU A 105 8.08 7.61 1.70
C LEU A 105 6.64 7.11 1.57
N ALA A 106 5.81 7.35 2.59
CA ALA A 106 4.38 7.05 2.50
C ALA A 106 3.70 7.83 1.36
N ARG A 107 3.97 9.14 1.24
CA ARG A 107 3.45 9.97 0.14
C ARG A 107 3.93 9.49 -1.23
N ARG A 108 5.18 9.02 -1.33
CA ARG A 108 5.72 8.42 -2.54
C ARG A 108 4.93 7.17 -2.97
N VAL A 109 4.58 6.28 -2.03
CA VAL A 109 3.72 5.11 -2.31
C VAL A 109 2.42 5.55 -2.98
N ALA A 110 1.73 6.54 -2.41
CA ALA A 110 0.48 7.07 -2.98
C ALA A 110 0.70 7.79 -4.33
N ALA A 111 1.77 8.58 -4.47
CA ALA A 111 2.09 9.30 -5.69
C ALA A 111 2.43 8.37 -6.87
N GLU A 112 2.98 7.18 -6.59
CA GLU A 112 3.19 6.12 -7.58
C GLU A 112 1.90 5.35 -7.91
N GLY A 113 0.75 5.76 -7.36
CA GLY A 113 -0.58 5.25 -7.70
C GLY A 113 -0.95 3.95 -6.98
N HIS A 114 -0.32 3.66 -5.85
CA HIS A 114 -0.71 2.57 -4.97
C HIS A 114 -1.74 3.05 -3.95
N SER A 115 -2.60 2.13 -3.49
CA SER A 115 -3.53 2.41 -2.41
C SER A 115 -2.88 2.21 -1.04
N THR A 116 -3.39 2.93 -0.04
CA THR A 116 -2.85 2.89 1.32
C THR A 116 -3.96 2.67 2.33
N GLY A 117 -3.63 2.01 3.44
CA GLY A 117 -4.50 1.77 4.57
C GLY A 117 -3.72 1.76 5.90
N LEU A 118 -4.44 1.50 6.98
CA LEU A 118 -3.92 1.46 8.36
C LEU A 118 -3.52 0.04 8.74
N HIS A 119 -2.46 -0.07 9.57
CA HIS A 119 -1.99 -1.33 10.15
C HIS A 119 -1.61 -1.19 11.63
N SER A 120 -2.51 -0.64 12.47
CA SER A 120 -2.27 -0.21 13.84
C SER A 120 -1.17 0.86 14.00
N ASN A 121 -1.01 1.39 15.21
CA ASN A 121 0.05 2.38 15.44
C ASN A 121 1.42 1.75 15.69
N THR A 122 1.48 0.64 16.45
CA THR A 122 2.74 0.02 16.90
C THR A 122 2.83 -1.48 16.64
N HIS A 123 1.88 -2.05 15.91
CA HIS A 123 1.78 -3.48 15.61
C HIS A 123 1.66 -4.39 16.85
N PRO A 124 0.79 -4.06 17.84
CA PRO A 124 0.60 -4.90 19.02
C PRO A 124 -0.31 -6.09 18.74
N HIS A 125 -0.29 -7.10 19.62
CA HIS A 125 -1.38 -8.06 19.74
C HIS A 125 -2.59 -7.35 20.35
N LEU A 126 -3.52 -6.88 19.52
CA LEU A 126 -4.67 -6.10 19.96
C LEU A 126 -5.56 -6.86 20.94
N SER A 127 -5.65 -8.19 20.81
CA SER A 127 -6.39 -9.06 21.73
C SER A 127 -5.87 -9.04 23.16
N GLN A 128 -4.61 -8.66 23.39
CA GLN A 128 -3.98 -8.54 24.70
C GLN A 128 -4.16 -7.14 25.33
N LEU A 129 -4.75 -6.19 24.61
CA LEU A 129 -4.97 -4.83 25.06
C LEU A 129 -6.41 -4.64 25.56
N GLY A 130 -6.58 -3.82 26.61
CA GLY A 130 -7.90 -3.35 27.01
C GLY A 130 -8.57 -2.50 25.92
N ALA A 131 -9.91 -2.44 25.94
CA ALA A 131 -10.69 -1.75 24.92
C ALA A 131 -10.23 -0.30 24.66
N GLN A 132 -9.95 0.47 25.71
CA GLN A 132 -9.48 1.85 25.58
C GLN A 132 -8.10 1.92 24.91
N GLN A 133 -7.20 1.00 25.22
CA GLN A 133 -5.86 0.95 24.61
C GLN A 133 -5.93 0.62 23.12
N GLN A 134 -6.84 -0.28 22.71
CA GLN A 134 -7.09 -0.59 21.29
C GLN A 134 -7.58 0.66 20.53
N LEU A 135 -8.55 1.40 21.10
CA LEU A 135 -9.07 2.63 20.51
C LEU A 135 -8.03 3.75 20.45
N ASP A 136 -7.16 3.84 21.46
CA ASP A 136 -6.06 4.81 21.47
C ASP A 136 -5.01 4.49 20.42
N ASP A 137 -4.68 3.22 20.19
CA ASP A 137 -3.80 2.77 19.11
C ASP A 137 -4.40 3.13 17.75
N LEU A 138 -5.67 2.79 17.51
CA LEU A 138 -6.37 3.15 16.28
C LEU A 138 -6.33 4.65 16.02
N ARG A 139 -6.66 5.46 17.04
CA ARG A 139 -6.68 6.92 16.92
C ARG A 139 -5.30 7.48 16.56
N LYS A 140 -4.23 6.99 17.18
CA LYS A 140 -2.86 7.40 16.87
C LYS A 140 -2.50 7.08 15.43
N ASN A 141 -2.83 5.88 14.94
CA ASN A 141 -2.59 5.49 13.55
C ASN A 141 -3.39 6.36 12.57
N GLN A 142 -4.67 6.67 12.88
CA GLN A 142 -5.49 7.58 12.07
C GLN A 142 -4.90 9.00 12.00
N VAL A 143 -4.40 9.53 13.13
CA VAL A 143 -3.75 10.85 13.19
C VAL A 143 -2.48 10.86 12.34
N ALA A 144 -1.63 9.83 12.44
CA ALA A 144 -0.43 9.72 11.62
C ALA A 144 -0.76 9.63 10.12
N TYR A 145 -1.79 8.87 9.76
CA TYR A 145 -2.26 8.77 8.39
C TYR A 145 -2.79 10.10 7.86
N GLN A 146 -3.66 10.78 8.64
CA GLN A 146 -4.18 12.10 8.27
C GLN A 146 -3.06 13.13 8.10
N ALA A 147 -2.03 13.10 8.94
CA ALA A 147 -0.86 13.99 8.82
C ALA A 147 -0.02 13.69 7.56
N ALA A 148 0.08 12.42 7.16
CA ALA A 148 0.83 12.03 5.97
C ALA A 148 0.09 12.36 4.67
N PHE A 149 -1.22 12.11 4.60
CA PHE A 149 -2.00 12.12 3.36
C PHE A 149 -3.04 13.23 3.25
N GLY A 150 -3.35 13.95 4.33
CA GLY A 150 -4.37 15.00 4.34
C GLY A 150 -5.82 14.50 4.30
N VAL A 151 -6.05 13.19 4.32
CA VAL A 151 -7.36 12.54 4.22
C VAL A 151 -7.49 11.41 5.23
N SER A 152 -8.73 11.02 5.56
CA SER A 152 -8.99 9.84 6.39
C SER A 152 -8.70 8.55 5.65
N ALA A 153 -8.13 7.56 6.35
CA ALA A 153 -7.81 6.26 5.77
C ALA A 153 -9.08 5.50 5.33
N PRO A 154 -9.04 4.83 4.17
CA PRO A 154 -10.18 4.09 3.66
C PRO A 154 -10.27 2.66 4.20
N ALA A 155 -9.14 2.08 4.59
CA ALA A 155 -9.04 0.67 4.96
C ALA A 155 -8.12 0.44 6.16
N TYR A 156 -8.32 -0.69 6.83
CA TYR A 156 -7.53 -1.18 7.94
C TYR A 156 -7.26 -2.67 7.77
N ARG A 157 -6.04 -3.12 8.07
CA ARG A 157 -5.71 -4.53 8.27
C ARG A 157 -5.22 -4.74 9.69
N PHE A 158 -5.73 -5.79 10.33
CA PHE A 158 -5.34 -6.13 11.70
C PHE A 158 -3.94 -6.74 11.72
N PRO A 159 -3.04 -6.31 12.64
CA PRO A 159 -1.83 -7.05 12.98
C PRO A 159 -2.15 -8.52 13.28
N TYR A 160 -1.33 -9.43 12.78
CA TYR A 160 -1.51 -10.88 12.96
C TYR A 160 -2.86 -11.43 12.50
N LEU A 161 -3.68 -10.63 11.80
CA LEU A 161 -5.09 -10.89 11.48
C LEU A 161 -5.96 -11.10 12.75
N GLU A 162 -5.53 -10.58 13.89
CA GLU A 162 -6.23 -10.70 15.19
C GLU A 162 -7.30 -9.60 15.34
N GLU A 163 -8.51 -9.93 14.97
CA GLU A 163 -9.65 -9.04 15.09
C GLU A 163 -10.20 -9.01 16.53
N THR A 164 -10.70 -7.84 16.93
CA THR A 164 -11.40 -7.69 18.21
C THR A 164 -12.75 -7.02 18.02
N PRO A 165 -13.78 -7.36 18.83
CA PRO A 165 -15.09 -6.74 18.71
C PRO A 165 -15.04 -5.21 18.89
N THR A 166 -14.20 -4.71 19.78
CA THR A 166 -13.99 -3.26 20.01
C THR A 166 -13.52 -2.55 18.74
N MET A 167 -12.50 -3.11 18.10
CA MET A 167 -11.93 -2.52 16.88
C MET A 167 -12.87 -2.63 15.69
N LEU A 168 -13.51 -3.78 15.50
CA LEU A 168 -14.49 -3.97 14.42
C LEU A 168 -15.65 -2.97 14.54
N ALA A 169 -16.19 -2.74 15.75
CA ALA A 169 -17.22 -1.74 15.98
C ALA A 169 -16.75 -0.31 15.66
N ALA A 170 -15.53 0.05 16.09
CA ALA A 170 -14.95 1.37 15.83
C ALA A 170 -14.69 1.61 14.34
N LEU A 171 -14.13 0.62 13.62
CA LEU A 171 -13.85 0.70 12.19
C LEU A 171 -15.15 0.77 11.37
N LYS A 172 -16.18 0.00 11.76
CA LYS A 172 -17.51 0.09 11.14
C LYS A 172 -18.13 1.47 11.30
N ALA A 173 -18.10 2.03 12.53
CA ALA A 173 -18.60 3.37 12.80
C ALA A 173 -17.85 4.45 12.01
N ALA A 174 -16.56 4.28 11.81
CA ALA A 174 -15.71 5.18 11.01
C ALA A 174 -15.80 4.92 9.49
N LYS A 175 -16.60 3.96 9.04
CA LYS A 175 -16.73 3.54 7.63
C LYS A 175 -15.38 3.16 7.01
N VAL A 176 -14.50 2.53 7.79
CA VAL A 176 -13.20 2.02 7.37
C VAL A 176 -13.36 0.55 7.00
N THR A 177 -12.99 0.20 5.77
CA THR A 177 -13.03 -1.20 5.29
C THR A 177 -12.01 -2.04 6.04
N VAL A 178 -12.41 -3.20 6.56
CA VAL A 178 -11.47 -4.18 7.11
C VAL A 178 -11.04 -5.12 5.98
N MET A 179 -9.73 -5.24 5.80
CA MET A 179 -9.15 -6.06 4.74
C MET A 179 -8.33 -7.19 5.35
N SER A 180 -8.90 -8.40 5.37
CA SER A 180 -8.16 -9.63 5.65
C SER A 180 -7.40 -10.09 4.40
N ILE A 181 -7.10 -11.37 4.28
CA ILE A 181 -6.35 -11.96 3.17
C ILE A 181 -7.11 -13.16 2.58
N ASP A 182 -6.63 -13.68 1.46
CA ASP A 182 -7.03 -14.99 0.96
C ASP A 182 -5.85 -15.99 1.03
N LEU A 183 -4.64 -15.49 0.84
CA LEU A 183 -3.42 -16.30 0.93
C LEU A 183 -2.21 -15.44 1.35
N GLY A 184 -1.21 -16.09 1.95
CA GLY A 184 0.07 -15.49 2.29
C GLY A 184 1.22 -16.34 1.77
N ILE A 185 2.42 -15.82 1.82
CA ILE A 185 3.65 -16.52 1.45
C ILE A 185 4.56 -16.80 2.65
N ASN A 186 4.13 -16.39 3.85
CA ASN A 186 4.87 -16.56 5.12
C ASN A 186 6.29 -15.99 5.08
N ASP A 187 6.43 -14.81 4.47
CA ASP A 187 7.71 -14.13 4.21
C ASP A 187 8.38 -13.56 5.47
N TRP A 188 7.75 -13.70 6.63
CA TRP A 188 8.30 -13.35 7.95
C TRP A 188 9.14 -14.46 8.58
N LEU A 189 9.17 -15.68 7.98
CA LEU A 189 9.96 -16.76 8.51
C LEU A 189 11.44 -16.51 8.25
N PRO A 190 12.32 -16.72 9.26
CA PRO A 190 13.74 -16.50 9.09
C PRO A 190 14.32 -17.49 8.07
N ASN A 191 15.33 -17.05 7.33
CA ASN A 191 16.08 -17.85 6.36
C ASN A 191 15.29 -18.32 5.11
N ASP A 192 14.11 -17.78 4.84
CA ASP A 192 13.41 -18.08 3.60
C ASP A 192 14.16 -17.51 2.39
N THR A 193 14.35 -18.35 1.38
CA THR A 193 14.93 -17.95 0.10
C THR A 193 13.86 -17.54 -0.89
N THR A 194 14.26 -16.88 -1.97
CA THR A 194 13.37 -16.54 -3.09
C THR A 194 12.61 -17.75 -3.61
N GLU A 195 13.31 -18.89 -3.75
CA GLU A 195 12.74 -20.14 -4.27
C GLU A 195 11.63 -20.67 -3.34
N VAL A 196 11.85 -20.62 -2.03
CA VAL A 196 10.86 -21.05 -1.03
C VAL A 196 9.61 -20.19 -1.11
N LEU A 197 9.75 -18.86 -1.22
CA LEU A 197 8.63 -17.95 -1.35
C LEU A 197 7.87 -18.17 -2.68
N MET A 198 8.59 -18.41 -3.77
CA MET A 198 7.99 -18.74 -5.08
C MET A 198 7.19 -20.04 -5.04
N VAL A 199 7.71 -21.09 -4.39
CA VAL A 199 6.99 -22.38 -4.22
C VAL A 199 5.72 -22.16 -3.41
N ARG A 200 5.79 -21.48 -2.26
CA ARG A 200 4.60 -21.20 -1.43
C ARG A 200 3.55 -20.39 -2.17
N LEU A 201 3.96 -19.36 -2.91
CA LEU A 201 3.02 -18.59 -3.73
C LEU A 201 2.35 -19.48 -4.77
N ALA A 202 3.11 -20.28 -5.50
CA ALA A 202 2.59 -21.16 -6.53
C ALA A 202 1.61 -22.20 -5.98
N GLU A 203 1.93 -22.83 -4.85
CA GLU A 203 1.06 -23.82 -4.18
C GLU A 203 -0.23 -23.20 -3.67
N ASN A 204 -0.14 -22.02 -3.01
CA ASN A 204 -1.31 -21.35 -2.46
C ASN A 204 -2.23 -20.83 -3.58
N LEU A 205 -1.67 -20.29 -4.66
CA LEU A 205 -2.44 -19.91 -5.84
C LEU A 205 -3.09 -21.10 -6.54
N THR A 206 -2.44 -22.27 -6.54
CA THR A 206 -3.06 -23.50 -7.08
C THR A 206 -4.30 -23.91 -6.29
N LYS A 207 -4.28 -23.71 -4.97
CA LYS A 207 -5.40 -24.03 -4.07
C LYS A 207 -6.55 -23.02 -4.19
N THR A 208 -6.23 -21.72 -4.21
CA THR A 208 -7.24 -20.65 -4.18
C THR A 208 -7.69 -20.21 -5.57
N GLY A 209 -6.82 -20.29 -6.56
CA GLY A 209 -7.05 -19.84 -7.95
C GLY A 209 -7.17 -18.33 -8.12
N ARG A 210 -7.28 -17.56 -7.03
CA ARG A 210 -7.42 -16.09 -6.99
C ARG A 210 -7.25 -15.61 -5.56
N GLY A 211 -7.12 -14.30 -5.33
CA GLY A 211 -7.24 -13.74 -3.99
C GLY A 211 -6.30 -12.62 -3.63
N ILE A 212 -6.45 -12.14 -2.40
CA ILE A 212 -5.62 -11.12 -1.75
C ILE A 212 -4.36 -11.79 -1.23
N ILE A 213 -3.21 -11.38 -1.75
CA ILE A 213 -1.90 -11.91 -1.36
C ILE A 213 -1.29 -11.04 -0.27
N LEU A 214 -1.00 -11.63 0.90
CA LEU A 214 -0.25 -10.98 1.98
C LEU A 214 1.24 -11.12 1.74
N MET A 215 1.92 -9.99 1.76
CA MET A 215 3.38 -9.82 1.78
C MET A 215 3.75 -8.67 2.73
N HIS A 216 5.03 -8.48 3.01
CA HIS A 216 5.53 -7.40 3.86
C HIS A 216 6.65 -6.63 3.15
N ASP A 217 6.51 -5.30 3.04
CA ASP A 217 7.52 -4.44 2.41
C ASP A 217 8.68 -4.07 3.35
N ALA A 218 8.54 -4.41 4.63
CA ALA A 218 9.58 -4.30 5.64
C ALA A 218 10.50 -5.52 5.72
N ASN A 219 10.13 -6.64 5.10
CA ASN A 219 10.84 -7.91 5.21
C ASN A 219 11.83 -8.15 4.07
N GLY A 220 13.10 -8.34 4.43
CA GLY A 220 14.19 -8.59 3.47
C GLY A 220 13.96 -9.74 2.49
N PRO A 221 13.42 -10.91 2.90
CA PRO A 221 13.09 -11.99 1.98
C PRO A 221 12.13 -11.56 0.87
N THR A 222 11.00 -10.89 1.18
CA THR A 222 10.06 -10.40 0.16
C THR A 222 10.71 -9.36 -0.75
N VAL A 223 11.44 -8.40 -0.18
CA VAL A 223 12.11 -7.34 -0.97
C VAL A 223 13.01 -7.94 -2.04
N LYS A 224 13.76 -9.01 -1.71
CA LYS A 224 14.64 -9.71 -2.66
C LYS A 224 13.85 -10.55 -3.67
N ALA A 225 12.81 -11.23 -3.20
CA ALA A 225 12.04 -12.19 -4.01
C ALA A 225 11.03 -11.52 -4.96
N LEU A 226 10.55 -10.31 -4.65
CA LEU A 226 9.42 -9.69 -5.35
C LEU A 226 9.56 -9.66 -6.88
N PRO A 227 10.71 -9.32 -7.50
CA PRO A 227 10.84 -9.37 -8.94
C PRO A 227 10.58 -10.77 -9.52
N ALA A 228 10.95 -11.84 -8.80
CA ALA A 228 10.70 -13.22 -9.21
C ALA A 228 9.23 -13.62 -8.98
N LEU A 229 8.63 -13.19 -7.86
CA LEU A 229 7.21 -13.43 -7.56
C LEU A 229 6.29 -12.79 -8.61
N LEU A 230 6.58 -11.55 -9.01
CA LEU A 230 5.81 -10.85 -10.06
C LEU A 230 5.95 -11.55 -11.42
N ARG A 231 7.15 -12.00 -11.80
CA ARG A 231 7.34 -12.81 -13.01
C ARG A 231 6.57 -14.13 -12.94
N LEU A 232 6.62 -14.82 -11.79
CA LEU A 232 5.87 -16.07 -11.58
C LEU A 232 4.36 -15.86 -11.81
N LEU A 233 3.78 -14.77 -11.27
CA LEU A 233 2.38 -14.43 -11.49
C LEU A 233 2.07 -14.27 -12.98
N LYS A 234 2.92 -13.53 -13.69
CA LYS A 234 2.78 -13.34 -15.14
C LYS A 234 2.87 -14.64 -15.91
N ASP A 235 3.91 -15.45 -15.66
CA ASP A 235 4.18 -16.69 -16.38
C ASP A 235 3.06 -17.73 -16.18
N LYS A 236 2.38 -17.66 -15.02
CA LYS A 236 1.21 -18.49 -14.71
C LYS A 236 -0.11 -17.88 -15.20
N GLY A 237 -0.09 -16.71 -15.85
CA GLY A 237 -1.27 -16.06 -16.42
C GLY A 237 -2.18 -15.38 -15.40
N TYR A 238 -1.70 -15.10 -14.19
CA TYR A 238 -2.44 -14.29 -13.22
C TYR A 238 -2.49 -12.83 -13.64
N LYS A 239 -3.60 -12.17 -13.29
CA LYS A 239 -3.87 -10.76 -13.56
C LYS A 239 -3.92 -10.00 -12.24
N VAL A 240 -3.19 -8.89 -12.16
CA VAL A 240 -3.25 -8.03 -10.98
C VAL A 240 -4.47 -7.13 -11.05
N VAL A 241 -5.23 -7.10 -9.98
CA VAL A 241 -6.37 -6.19 -9.76
C VAL A 241 -5.96 -5.18 -8.68
N HIS A 242 -6.15 -3.90 -8.97
CA HIS A 242 -5.92 -2.83 -8.01
C HIS A 242 -7.21 -2.54 -7.22
N LEU A 243 -7.07 -2.17 -5.96
CA LEU A 243 -8.18 -1.71 -5.13
C LEU A 243 -8.12 -0.20 -4.97
N GLU A 244 -9.23 0.46 -5.16
CA GLU A 244 -9.45 1.86 -4.79
C GLU A 244 -10.70 1.96 -3.93
N TRP A 245 -10.80 3.02 -3.14
CA TRP A 245 -12.00 3.31 -2.36
C TRP A 245 -12.69 4.56 -2.89
N GLU A 246 -14.01 4.55 -2.85
CA GLU A 246 -14.83 5.71 -3.16
C GLU A 246 -14.45 6.90 -2.24
N LYS A 247 -14.60 8.12 -2.76
CA LYS A 247 -14.26 9.36 -2.04
C LYS A 247 -15.35 9.75 -1.04
#